data_c3f7c9d1d67ce0e933622c48febebe85
#
_entry.id   c3f7c9d1d67ce0e933622c48febebe85
#
_cell.length_a   1.000
_cell.length_b   1.000
_cell.length_c   1.000
_cell.angle_alpha   90.00
_cell.angle_beta   90.00
_cell.angle_gamma   90.00
#
_symmetry.space_group_name_H-M   'P 1'
#
loop_
_entity.id
_entity.type
_entity.pdbx_description
1 polymer ?
#
loop_
_entity_poly.entity_id
_entity_poly.type
_entity_poly.pdbx_seq_one_letter_code
_entity_poly.pdbx_strand_id
1 'polypeptide(L)'
;MLHWIDTSIIFLFLAGLMGFGWWQSRLNITTSDYFLGGKTIPWIVAMFSIVATETSVLTFISIPGIAYRGNWLFLQLAIGYILGRILVSLFLLPEYFSSGVTSIYEVLGNKFGPEIQKVASGVFLITRILADGIRYLATAVIVQVVTGWSLPVAVLVIGIVTLIYSLLGGIRTIVWIDSFQFVLYLAGGLISIFYILVNMEPSAGDAFSQLSEAG
;
A
#
# COMPACT_ATOMS: atom_id res chain seq x y z
N MET A 1 -26.56 -4.96 5.52
CA MET A 1 -26.58 -5.35 4.09
C MET A 1 -26.17 -4.15 3.26
N LEU A 2 -25.24 -4.32 2.33
CA LEU A 2 -24.86 -3.26 1.41
C LEU A 2 -26.08 -2.79 0.59
N HIS A 3 -26.18 -1.48 0.41
CA HIS A 3 -27.14 -0.93 -0.54
C HIS A 3 -26.74 -1.32 -1.98
N TRP A 4 -27.70 -1.47 -2.88
CA TRP A 4 -27.40 -1.84 -4.28
C TRP A 4 -26.40 -0.88 -4.96
N ILE A 5 -26.38 0.39 -4.56
CA ILE A 5 -25.43 1.41 -5.04
C ILE A 5 -24.01 1.03 -4.63
N ASP A 6 -23.80 0.66 -3.36
CA ASP A 6 -22.47 0.29 -2.84
C ASP A 6 -21.92 -0.94 -3.56
N THR A 7 -22.79 -1.93 -3.77
CA THR A 7 -22.44 -3.14 -4.52
C THR A 7 -22.04 -2.81 -5.96
N SER A 8 -22.77 -1.88 -6.60
CA SER A 8 -22.45 -1.44 -7.97
C SER A 8 -21.13 -0.69 -8.03
N ILE A 9 -20.84 0.17 -7.06
CA ILE A 9 -19.56 0.89 -6.99
C ILE A 9 -18.39 -0.08 -6.84
N ILE A 10 -18.50 -1.05 -5.94
CA ILE A 10 -17.48 -2.09 -5.74
C ILE A 10 -17.26 -2.86 -7.03
N PHE A 11 -18.33 -3.33 -7.67
CA PHE A 11 -18.24 -4.10 -8.90
C PHE A 11 -17.61 -3.30 -10.05
N LEU A 12 -18.02 -2.05 -10.25
CA LEU A 12 -17.45 -1.16 -11.26
C LEU A 12 -15.97 -0.87 -11.00
N PHE A 13 -15.60 -0.67 -9.74
CA PHE A 13 -14.21 -0.47 -9.35
C PHE A 13 -13.35 -1.71 -9.67
N LEU A 14 -13.77 -2.90 -9.26
CA LEU A 14 -13.05 -4.15 -9.54
C LEU A 14 -12.98 -4.45 -11.05
N ALA A 15 -14.06 -4.23 -11.79
CA ALA A 15 -14.07 -4.35 -13.24
C ALA A 15 -13.14 -3.35 -13.92
N GLY A 16 -13.09 -2.12 -13.40
CA GLY A 16 -12.17 -1.07 -13.86
C GLY A 16 -10.70 -1.46 -13.67
N LEU A 17 -10.34 -2.04 -12.51
CA LEU A 17 -8.98 -2.53 -12.25
C LEU A 17 -8.58 -3.63 -13.24
N MET A 18 -9.45 -4.60 -13.46
CA MET A 18 -9.21 -5.69 -14.41
C MET A 18 -9.11 -5.17 -15.86
N GLY A 19 -10.01 -4.26 -16.25
CA GLY A 19 -10.01 -3.63 -17.57
C GLY A 19 -8.74 -2.80 -17.81
N PHE A 20 -8.28 -2.07 -16.81
CA PHE A 20 -7.03 -1.32 -16.87
C PHE A 20 -5.82 -2.26 -17.01
N GLY A 21 -5.77 -3.34 -16.20
CA GLY A 21 -4.74 -4.37 -16.31
C GLY A 21 -4.68 -5.00 -17.71
N TRP A 22 -5.83 -5.33 -18.25
CA TRP A 22 -5.92 -5.87 -19.61
C TRP A 22 -5.50 -4.85 -20.68
N TRP A 23 -5.88 -3.58 -20.56
CA TRP A 23 -5.45 -2.53 -21.46
C TRP A 23 -3.93 -2.33 -21.42
N GLN A 24 -3.34 -2.27 -20.25
CA GLN A 24 -1.90 -2.13 -20.06
C GLN A 24 -1.12 -3.36 -20.54
N SER A 25 -1.68 -4.57 -20.48
CA SER A 25 -1.01 -5.78 -20.96
C SER A 25 -0.61 -5.69 -22.44
N ARG A 26 -1.38 -4.93 -23.22
CA ARG A 26 -1.09 -4.69 -24.64
C ARG A 26 0.13 -3.82 -24.89
N LEU A 27 0.61 -3.11 -23.88
CA LEU A 27 1.79 -2.26 -23.93
C LEU A 27 3.08 -2.97 -23.51
N ASN A 28 2.97 -4.18 -22.94
CA ASN A 28 4.10 -5.00 -22.52
C ASN A 28 4.59 -5.84 -23.70
N ILE A 29 5.57 -5.34 -24.45
CA ILE A 29 6.12 -6.02 -25.63
C ILE A 29 7.29 -6.92 -25.26
N THR A 30 8.06 -6.53 -24.24
CA THR A 30 9.25 -7.24 -23.82
C THR A 30 9.15 -7.69 -22.35
N THR A 31 10.00 -8.66 -21.97
CA THR A 31 10.16 -9.09 -20.57
C THR A 31 10.58 -7.90 -19.67
N SER A 32 11.39 -7.00 -20.18
CA SER A 32 11.79 -5.77 -19.48
C SER A 32 10.59 -4.85 -19.23
N ASP A 33 9.68 -4.71 -20.19
CA ASP A 33 8.46 -3.91 -19.99
C ASP A 33 7.60 -4.50 -18.88
N TYR A 34 7.47 -5.83 -18.87
CA TYR A 34 6.65 -6.52 -17.89
C TYR A 34 7.21 -6.41 -16.45
N PHE A 35 8.52 -6.67 -16.26
CA PHE A 35 9.14 -6.72 -14.92
C PHE A 35 9.73 -5.39 -14.44
N LEU A 36 10.10 -4.48 -15.35
CA LEU A 36 10.75 -3.21 -15.02
C LEU A 36 9.97 -1.98 -15.49
N GLY A 37 8.78 -2.18 -16.07
CA GLY A 37 7.94 -1.10 -16.57
C GLY A 37 8.57 -0.30 -17.71
N GLY A 38 9.51 -0.91 -18.45
CA GLY A 38 10.27 -0.25 -19.53
C GLY A 38 11.11 0.95 -19.07
N LYS A 39 11.27 1.16 -17.76
CA LYS A 39 11.94 2.32 -17.15
C LYS A 39 11.31 3.68 -17.54
N THR A 40 10.04 3.69 -17.91
CA THR A 40 9.32 4.90 -18.38
C THR A 40 8.30 5.43 -17.40
N ILE A 41 8.23 4.86 -16.20
CA ILE A 41 7.28 5.26 -15.16
C ILE A 41 7.68 6.64 -14.62
N PRO A 42 6.77 7.64 -14.61
CA PRO A 42 7.04 8.95 -14.03
C PRO A 42 7.39 8.83 -12.53
N TRP A 43 8.35 9.61 -12.07
CA TRP A 43 8.83 9.55 -10.67
C TRP A 43 7.74 9.80 -9.62
N ILE A 44 6.78 10.69 -9.90
CA ILE A 44 5.63 10.96 -9.01
C ILE A 44 4.76 9.71 -8.86
N VAL A 45 4.49 9.01 -9.95
CA VAL A 45 3.69 7.78 -9.95
C VAL A 45 4.42 6.68 -9.20
N ALA A 46 5.73 6.53 -9.42
CA ALA A 46 6.56 5.58 -8.67
C ALA A 46 6.57 5.92 -7.17
N MET A 47 6.69 7.21 -6.80
CA MET A 47 6.63 7.65 -5.41
C MET A 47 5.30 7.30 -4.76
N PHE A 48 4.18 7.58 -5.42
CA PHE A 48 2.84 7.25 -4.89
C PHE A 48 2.65 5.74 -4.72
N SER A 49 3.11 4.94 -5.68
CA SER A 49 3.06 3.47 -5.58
C SER A 49 3.90 2.94 -4.41
N ILE A 50 5.11 3.47 -4.20
CA ILE A 50 5.96 3.08 -3.06
C ILE A 50 5.24 3.37 -1.74
N VAL A 51 4.66 4.56 -1.59
CA VAL A 51 3.92 4.93 -0.37
C VAL A 51 2.67 4.07 -0.22
N ALA A 52 1.92 3.81 -1.30
CA ALA A 52 0.75 2.95 -1.30
C ALA A 52 1.06 1.53 -0.81
N THR A 53 2.16 0.94 -1.32
CA THR A 53 2.58 -0.42 -0.95
C THR A 53 2.85 -0.57 0.56
N GLU A 54 3.27 0.50 1.21
CA GLU A 54 3.55 0.50 2.65
C GLU A 54 2.33 0.85 3.50
N THR A 55 1.39 1.58 2.92
CA THR A 55 0.16 1.99 3.59
C THR A 55 -0.89 0.88 3.42
N SER A 56 -1.45 0.40 4.50
CA SER A 56 -2.48 -0.64 4.45
C SER A 56 -3.81 -0.15 4.98
N VAL A 57 -4.87 -0.84 4.62
CA VAL A 57 -6.21 -0.62 5.17
C VAL A 57 -6.23 -0.77 6.70
N LEU A 58 -5.39 -1.64 7.26
CA LEU A 58 -5.19 -1.76 8.70
C LEU A 58 -4.71 -0.46 9.32
N THR A 59 -3.73 0.19 8.71
CA THR A 59 -3.22 1.49 9.16
C THR A 59 -4.33 2.53 9.20
N PHE A 60 -5.15 2.59 8.16
CA PHE A 60 -6.25 3.55 8.07
C PHE A 60 -7.32 3.34 9.15
N ILE A 61 -7.68 2.09 9.44
CA ILE A 61 -8.75 1.78 10.39
C ILE A 61 -8.25 1.72 11.84
N SER A 62 -7.09 1.10 12.08
CA SER A 62 -6.64 0.82 13.44
C SER A 62 -5.87 1.98 14.09
N ILE A 63 -5.08 2.74 13.33
CA ILE A 63 -4.27 3.81 13.94
C ILE A 63 -5.10 4.90 14.59
N PRO A 64 -6.17 5.44 13.96
CA PRO A 64 -7.04 6.40 14.64
C PRO A 64 -7.67 5.84 15.92
N GLY A 65 -8.10 4.57 15.88
CA GLY A 65 -8.66 3.90 17.05
C GLY A 65 -7.66 3.70 18.20
N ILE A 66 -6.40 3.37 17.88
CA ILE A 66 -5.31 3.24 18.86
C ILE A 66 -4.98 4.62 19.45
N ALA A 67 -4.86 5.65 18.62
CA ALA A 67 -4.58 7.01 19.03
C ALA A 67 -5.66 7.57 19.97
N TYR A 68 -6.93 7.27 19.68
CA TYR A 68 -8.07 7.71 20.49
C TYR A 68 -8.13 7.02 21.87
N ARG A 69 -7.83 5.71 21.94
CA ARG A 69 -7.95 4.92 23.18
C ARG A 69 -6.70 4.92 24.06
N GLY A 70 -5.56 5.29 23.51
CA GLY A 70 -4.27 5.16 24.17
C GLY A 70 -3.46 6.44 24.10
N ASN A 71 -2.29 6.31 23.52
CA ASN A 71 -1.33 7.40 23.40
C ASN A 71 -0.76 7.49 21.96
N TRP A 72 0.01 8.51 21.71
CA TRP A 72 0.57 8.82 20.40
C TRP A 72 1.95 8.17 20.16
N LEU A 73 2.27 7.06 20.84
CA LEU A 73 3.53 6.31 20.67
C LEU A 73 3.78 5.92 19.22
N PHE A 74 2.73 5.70 18.47
CA PHE A 74 2.81 5.46 17.03
C PHE A 74 3.53 6.57 16.24
N LEU A 75 3.48 7.83 16.68
CA LEU A 75 4.24 8.91 16.04
C LEU A 75 5.76 8.71 16.14
N GLN A 76 6.24 8.14 17.23
CA GLN A 76 7.66 7.82 17.38
C GLN A 76 8.10 6.80 16.31
N LEU A 77 7.25 5.80 16.04
CA LEU A 77 7.49 4.82 14.98
C LEU A 77 7.53 5.50 13.61
N ALA A 78 6.58 6.40 13.33
CA ALA A 78 6.53 7.14 12.07
C ALA A 78 7.78 8.00 11.87
N ILE A 79 8.25 8.71 12.89
CA ILE A 79 9.49 9.48 12.86
C ILE A 79 10.69 8.55 12.59
N GLY A 80 10.76 7.40 13.29
CA GLY A 80 11.80 6.39 13.07
C GLY A 80 11.83 5.89 11.63
N TYR A 81 10.68 5.65 11.02
CA TYR A 81 10.59 5.28 9.61
C TYR A 81 11.11 6.37 8.67
N ILE A 82 10.77 7.63 8.91
CA ILE A 82 11.26 8.77 8.11
C ILE A 82 12.79 8.83 8.18
N LEU A 83 13.36 8.81 9.38
CA LEU A 83 14.80 8.84 9.58
C LEU A 83 15.50 7.64 8.92
N GLY A 84 14.96 6.44 9.11
CA GLY A 84 15.50 5.22 8.49
C GLY A 84 15.50 5.30 6.97
N ARG A 85 14.46 5.85 6.35
CA ARG A 85 14.39 6.02 4.89
C ARG A 85 15.36 7.06 4.37
N ILE A 86 15.56 8.15 5.09
CA ILE A 86 16.58 9.15 4.74
C ILE A 86 17.96 8.47 4.73
N LEU A 87 18.29 7.69 5.76
CA LEU A 87 19.57 6.98 5.83
C LEU A 87 19.72 5.97 4.68
N VAL A 88 18.69 5.18 4.39
CA VAL A 88 18.69 4.25 3.25
C VAL A 88 18.88 4.98 1.93
N SER A 89 18.21 6.11 1.73
CA SER A 89 18.33 6.90 0.51
C SER A 89 19.71 7.50 0.32
N LEU A 90 20.37 7.91 1.40
CA LEU A 90 21.68 8.53 1.32
C LEU A 90 22.83 7.51 1.17
N PHE A 91 22.72 6.36 1.82
CA PHE A 91 23.84 5.40 1.91
C PHE A 91 23.65 4.15 1.06
N LEU A 92 22.44 3.58 1.01
CA LEU A 92 22.23 2.30 0.32
C LEU A 92 21.76 2.48 -1.14
N LEU A 93 20.96 3.48 -1.40
CA LEU A 93 20.39 3.68 -2.74
C LEU A 93 21.45 4.03 -3.79
N PRO A 94 22.46 4.91 -3.51
CA PRO A 94 23.53 5.18 -4.45
C PRO A 94 24.35 3.92 -4.81
N GLU A 95 24.62 3.07 -3.83
CA GLU A 95 25.33 1.80 -4.04
C GLU A 95 24.54 0.85 -4.94
N TYR A 96 23.23 0.75 -4.73
CA TYR A 96 22.34 -0.04 -5.56
C TYR A 96 22.36 0.43 -7.04
N PHE A 97 22.23 1.73 -7.28
CA PHE A 97 22.23 2.27 -8.63
C PHE A 97 23.60 2.18 -9.32
N SER A 98 24.69 2.37 -8.59
CA SER A 98 26.04 2.25 -9.14
C SER A 98 26.41 0.83 -9.54
N SER A 99 25.85 -0.16 -8.86
CA SER A 99 26.12 -1.59 -9.11
C SER A 99 25.43 -2.13 -10.38
N GLY A 100 24.46 -1.39 -10.94
CA GLY A 100 23.75 -1.79 -12.16
C GLY A 100 22.93 -3.08 -12.06
N VAL A 101 22.72 -3.59 -10.83
CA VAL A 101 22.00 -4.83 -10.55
C VAL A 101 20.48 -4.63 -10.55
N THR A 102 19.74 -5.71 -10.75
CA THR A 102 18.27 -5.69 -10.76
C THR A 102 17.68 -5.85 -9.36
N SER A 103 18.44 -6.47 -8.44
CA SER A 103 17.98 -6.75 -7.08
C SER A 103 19.03 -6.35 -6.05
N ILE A 104 18.57 -5.84 -4.90
CA ILE A 104 19.45 -5.51 -3.77
C ILE A 104 20.23 -6.75 -3.27
N TYR A 105 19.67 -7.95 -3.45
CA TYR A 105 20.32 -9.20 -3.07
C TYR A 105 21.52 -9.54 -3.97
N GLU A 106 21.55 -9.06 -5.21
CA GLU A 106 22.74 -9.17 -6.08
C GLU A 106 23.88 -8.31 -5.55
N VAL A 107 23.61 -7.16 -4.95
CA VAL A 107 24.64 -6.35 -4.28
C VAL A 107 25.28 -7.14 -3.14
N LEU A 108 24.45 -7.83 -2.34
CA LEU A 108 24.94 -8.71 -1.28
C LEU A 108 25.74 -9.87 -1.84
N GLY A 109 25.30 -10.49 -2.93
CA GLY A 109 26.00 -11.55 -3.61
C GLY A 109 27.38 -11.14 -4.13
N ASN A 110 27.45 -9.95 -4.73
CA ASN A 110 28.70 -9.39 -5.25
C ASN A 110 29.71 -9.04 -4.13
N LYS A 111 29.22 -8.61 -2.96
CA LYS A 111 30.09 -8.22 -1.83
C LYS A 111 30.45 -9.39 -0.90
N PHE A 112 29.51 -10.30 -0.64
CA PHE A 112 29.63 -11.32 0.41
C PHE A 112 29.53 -12.76 -0.14
N GLY A 113 29.35 -12.92 -1.43
CA GLY A 113 29.24 -14.20 -2.09
C GLY A 113 27.83 -14.76 -2.26
N PRO A 114 27.64 -15.76 -3.14
CA PRO A 114 26.35 -16.27 -3.54
C PRO A 114 25.58 -16.97 -2.42
N GLU A 115 26.23 -17.51 -1.42
CA GLU A 115 25.57 -18.16 -0.29
C GLU A 115 24.81 -17.13 0.58
N ILE A 116 25.44 -15.98 0.84
CA ILE A 116 24.78 -14.88 1.59
C ILE A 116 23.60 -14.34 0.79
N GLN A 117 23.72 -14.20 -0.52
CA GLN A 117 22.61 -13.81 -1.40
C GLN A 117 21.43 -14.77 -1.27
N LYS A 118 21.66 -16.08 -1.35
CA LYS A 118 20.60 -17.10 -1.25
C LYS A 118 19.89 -17.06 0.11
N VAL A 119 20.68 -17.00 1.19
CA VAL A 119 20.14 -16.94 2.55
C VAL A 119 19.30 -15.67 2.75
N ALA A 120 19.83 -14.52 2.38
CA ALA A 120 19.13 -13.25 2.51
C ALA A 120 17.83 -13.22 1.69
N SER A 121 17.88 -13.71 0.45
CA SER A 121 16.69 -13.84 -0.41
C SER A 121 15.66 -14.80 0.17
N GLY A 122 16.10 -15.94 0.71
CA GLY A 122 15.22 -16.93 1.34
C GLY A 122 14.50 -16.37 2.58
N VAL A 123 15.24 -15.72 3.47
CA VAL A 123 14.67 -15.07 4.67
C VAL A 123 13.66 -13.99 4.26
N PHE A 124 14.02 -13.17 3.26
CA PHE A 124 13.08 -12.14 2.76
C PHE A 124 11.80 -12.77 2.22
N LEU A 125 11.89 -13.79 1.37
CA LEU A 125 10.71 -14.42 0.79
C LEU A 125 9.77 -14.99 1.86
N ILE A 126 10.32 -15.69 2.85
CA ILE A 126 9.52 -16.25 3.95
C ILE A 126 8.84 -15.15 4.74
N THR A 127 9.59 -14.14 5.17
CA THR A 127 9.05 -13.03 5.96
C THR A 127 8.02 -12.22 5.17
N ARG A 128 8.24 -12.03 3.87
CA ARG A 128 7.34 -11.31 2.98
C ARG A 128 6.02 -12.05 2.78
N ILE A 129 6.08 -13.37 2.51
CA ILE A 129 4.88 -14.20 2.35
C ILE A 129 4.03 -14.17 3.62
N LEU A 130 4.65 -14.30 4.80
CA LEU A 130 3.93 -14.26 6.07
C LEU A 130 3.29 -12.88 6.32
N ALA A 131 4.05 -11.80 6.11
CA ALA A 131 3.57 -10.44 6.32
C ALA A 131 2.42 -10.09 5.35
N ASP A 132 2.57 -10.43 4.07
CA ASP A 132 1.53 -10.17 3.06
C ASP A 132 0.30 -11.06 3.28
N GLY A 133 0.48 -12.30 3.74
CA GLY A 133 -0.62 -13.18 4.15
C GLY A 133 -1.49 -12.59 5.25
N ILE A 134 -0.86 -12.00 6.29
CA ILE A 134 -1.58 -11.32 7.38
C ILE A 134 -2.33 -10.08 6.85
N ARG A 135 -1.69 -9.25 6.04
CA ARG A 135 -2.32 -8.06 5.44
C ARG A 135 -3.50 -8.44 4.55
N TYR A 136 -3.33 -9.49 3.76
CA TYR A 136 -4.35 -10.02 2.88
C TYR A 136 -5.57 -10.53 3.65
N LEU A 137 -5.34 -11.33 4.70
CA LEU A 137 -6.41 -11.81 5.58
C LEU A 137 -7.15 -10.66 6.25
N ALA A 138 -6.44 -9.68 6.76
CA ALA A 138 -7.04 -8.51 7.39
C ALA A 138 -7.90 -7.69 6.41
N THR A 139 -7.45 -7.53 5.15
CA THR A 139 -8.24 -6.90 4.09
C THR A 139 -9.51 -7.70 3.81
N ALA A 140 -9.41 -9.03 3.75
CA ALA A 140 -10.56 -9.90 3.53
C ALA A 140 -11.59 -9.83 4.67
N VAL A 141 -11.14 -9.70 5.93
CA VAL A 141 -12.02 -9.48 7.09
C VAL A 141 -12.78 -8.14 6.95
N ILE A 142 -12.13 -7.08 6.52
CA ILE A 142 -12.79 -5.79 6.31
C ILE A 142 -13.83 -5.89 5.19
N VAL A 143 -13.48 -6.54 4.08
CA VAL A 143 -14.44 -6.79 3.00
C VAL A 143 -15.61 -7.64 3.50
N GLN A 144 -15.39 -8.67 4.31
CA GLN A 144 -16.45 -9.45 4.96
C GLN A 144 -17.39 -8.55 5.77
N VAL A 145 -16.84 -7.67 6.62
CA VAL A 145 -17.64 -6.77 7.48
C VAL A 145 -18.47 -5.80 6.65
N VAL A 146 -17.88 -5.24 5.60
CA VAL A 146 -18.54 -4.25 4.74
C VAL A 146 -19.58 -4.90 3.83
N THR A 147 -19.26 -6.05 3.21
CA THR A 147 -20.13 -6.69 2.21
C THR A 147 -21.13 -7.68 2.80
N GLY A 148 -20.84 -8.24 3.98
CA GLY A 148 -21.57 -9.35 4.55
C GLY A 148 -21.23 -10.72 3.91
N TRP A 149 -20.23 -10.79 3.04
CA TRP A 149 -19.78 -12.04 2.44
C TRP A 149 -19.11 -12.93 3.48
N SER A 150 -19.09 -14.25 3.21
CA SER A 150 -18.28 -15.14 4.03
C SER A 150 -16.78 -14.86 3.79
N LEU A 151 -15.95 -15.05 4.83
CA LEU A 151 -14.50 -14.82 4.73
C LEU A 151 -13.84 -15.57 3.56
N PRO A 152 -14.13 -16.84 3.29
CA PRO A 152 -13.55 -17.52 2.13
C PRO A 152 -13.92 -16.87 0.79
N VAL A 153 -15.14 -16.37 0.64
CA VAL A 153 -15.58 -15.66 -0.57
C VAL A 153 -14.82 -14.35 -0.72
N ALA A 154 -14.69 -13.56 0.34
CA ALA A 154 -13.91 -12.31 0.32
C ALA A 154 -12.45 -12.57 -0.08
N VAL A 155 -11.81 -13.59 0.52
CA VAL A 155 -10.45 -14.04 0.17
C VAL A 155 -10.35 -14.40 -1.31
N LEU A 156 -11.25 -15.21 -1.82
CA LEU A 156 -11.22 -15.67 -3.22
C LEU A 156 -11.42 -14.51 -4.19
N VAL A 157 -12.38 -13.63 -3.96
CA VAL A 157 -12.67 -12.49 -4.86
C VAL A 157 -11.49 -11.54 -4.92
N ILE A 158 -10.94 -11.12 -3.78
CA ILE A 158 -9.78 -10.24 -3.74
C ILE A 158 -8.60 -10.88 -4.46
N GLY A 159 -8.32 -12.17 -4.16
CA GLY A 159 -7.20 -12.89 -4.74
C GLY A 159 -7.31 -13.04 -6.25
N ILE A 160 -8.45 -13.45 -6.75
CA ILE A 160 -8.68 -13.61 -8.20
C ILE A 160 -8.51 -12.28 -8.92
N VAL A 161 -9.13 -11.21 -8.42
CA VAL A 161 -9.02 -9.88 -9.04
C VAL A 161 -7.57 -9.40 -9.04
N THR A 162 -6.88 -9.52 -7.90
CA THR A 162 -5.48 -9.10 -7.77
C THR A 162 -4.57 -9.89 -8.71
N LEU A 163 -4.74 -11.20 -8.79
CA LEU A 163 -3.98 -12.07 -9.69
C LEU A 163 -4.22 -11.68 -11.16
N ILE A 164 -5.47 -11.47 -11.55
CA ILE A 164 -5.80 -11.13 -12.94
C ILE A 164 -5.10 -9.85 -13.37
N TYR A 165 -5.29 -8.73 -12.66
CA TYR A 165 -4.69 -7.47 -13.11
C TYR A 165 -3.17 -7.45 -12.98
N SER A 166 -2.60 -8.14 -11.98
CA SER A 166 -1.15 -8.22 -11.78
C SER A 166 -0.47 -9.07 -12.85
N LEU A 167 -1.03 -10.26 -13.14
CA LEU A 167 -0.47 -11.16 -14.15
C LEU A 167 -0.61 -10.62 -15.56
N LEU A 168 -1.73 -9.96 -15.87
CA LEU A 168 -1.94 -9.39 -17.19
C LEU A 168 -1.10 -8.12 -17.42
N GLY A 169 -1.08 -7.23 -16.44
CA GLY A 169 -0.55 -5.89 -16.62
C GLY A 169 0.91 -5.68 -16.26
N GLY A 170 1.52 -6.59 -15.49
CA GLY A 170 2.90 -6.46 -15.02
C GLY A 170 3.13 -5.29 -14.07
N ILE A 171 4.40 -4.97 -13.80
CA ILE A 171 4.79 -3.95 -12.81
C ILE A 171 4.22 -2.56 -13.12
N ARG A 172 4.15 -2.18 -14.39
CA ARG A 172 3.64 -0.87 -14.80
C ARG A 172 2.18 -0.68 -14.39
N THR A 173 1.36 -1.71 -14.57
CA THR A 173 -0.04 -1.70 -14.15
C THR A 173 -0.17 -1.58 -12.65
N ILE A 174 0.60 -2.38 -11.90
CA ILE A 174 0.59 -2.35 -10.43
C ILE A 174 0.93 -0.94 -9.94
N VAL A 175 2.01 -0.34 -10.44
CA VAL A 175 2.44 1.00 -10.04
C VAL A 175 1.39 2.08 -10.31
N TRP A 176 0.67 2.02 -11.44
CA TRP A 176 -0.40 2.97 -11.73
C TRP A 176 -1.64 2.74 -10.86
N ILE A 177 -2.04 1.49 -10.65
CA ILE A 177 -3.18 1.14 -9.79
C ILE A 177 -2.89 1.57 -8.34
N ASP A 178 -1.73 1.25 -7.81
CA ASP A 178 -1.32 1.64 -6.46
C ASP A 178 -1.35 3.16 -6.29
N SER A 179 -0.82 3.90 -7.27
CA SER A 179 -0.82 5.36 -7.25
C SER A 179 -2.24 5.94 -7.23
N PHE A 180 -3.14 5.38 -8.02
CA PHE A 180 -4.54 5.77 -8.02
C PHE A 180 -5.21 5.44 -6.68
N GLN A 181 -4.99 4.24 -6.13
CA GLN A 181 -5.51 3.84 -4.83
C GLN A 181 -4.97 4.73 -3.70
N PHE A 182 -3.70 5.16 -3.80
CA PHE A 182 -3.13 6.10 -2.84
C PHE A 182 -3.82 7.47 -2.86
N VAL A 183 -4.14 8.00 -4.03
CA VAL A 183 -4.92 9.24 -4.14
C VAL A 183 -6.30 9.08 -3.53
N LEU A 184 -6.99 7.96 -3.79
CA LEU A 184 -8.28 7.65 -3.16
C LEU A 184 -8.17 7.54 -1.64
N TYR A 185 -7.12 6.90 -1.15
CA TYR A 185 -6.84 6.78 0.28
C TYR A 185 -6.66 8.15 0.95
N LEU A 186 -5.86 9.03 0.36
CA LEU A 186 -5.67 10.39 0.86
C LEU A 186 -6.96 11.21 0.82
N ALA A 187 -7.68 11.13 -0.28
CA ALA A 187 -8.97 11.82 -0.42
C ALA A 187 -9.97 11.34 0.65
N GLY A 188 -10.07 10.02 0.86
CA GLY A 188 -10.92 9.43 1.89
C GLY A 188 -10.54 9.90 3.30
N GLY A 189 -9.24 9.95 3.60
CA GLY A 189 -8.75 10.46 4.88
C GLY A 189 -9.09 11.93 5.10
N LEU A 190 -8.84 12.78 4.11
CA LEU A 190 -9.14 14.21 4.17
C LEU A 190 -10.64 14.48 4.32
N ILE A 191 -11.49 13.77 3.55
CA ILE A 191 -12.95 13.87 3.65
C ILE A 191 -13.40 13.44 5.05
N SER A 192 -12.85 12.36 5.60
CA SER A 192 -13.18 11.89 6.96
C SER A 192 -12.81 12.92 8.02
N ILE A 193 -11.63 13.52 7.94
CA ILE A 193 -11.18 14.58 8.84
C ILE A 193 -12.13 15.79 8.74
N PHE A 194 -12.41 16.23 7.52
CA PHE A 194 -13.32 17.36 7.30
C PHE A 194 -14.72 17.08 7.85
N TYR A 195 -15.27 15.89 7.59
CA TYR A 195 -16.57 15.48 8.12
C TYR A 195 -16.60 15.47 9.64
N ILE A 196 -15.57 14.96 10.30
CA ILE A 196 -15.45 14.94 11.76
C ILE A 196 -15.41 16.39 12.29
N LEU A 197 -14.55 17.24 11.73
CA LEU A 197 -14.39 18.62 12.20
C LEU A 197 -15.66 19.46 12.07
N VAL A 198 -16.47 19.20 11.04
CA VAL A 198 -17.72 19.91 10.82
C VAL A 198 -18.87 19.41 11.74
N ASN A 199 -18.85 18.12 12.08
CA ASN A 199 -19.95 17.50 12.82
C ASN A 199 -19.63 17.19 14.28
N MET A 200 -18.41 17.52 14.76
CA MET A 200 -18.08 17.27 16.16
C MET A 200 -18.76 18.31 17.09
N GLU A 201 -19.25 17.83 18.22
CA GLU A 201 -19.75 18.66 19.33
C GLU A 201 -18.91 18.34 20.60
N PRO A 202 -18.28 19.32 21.25
CA PRO A 202 -18.23 20.75 20.90
C PRO A 202 -17.48 21.01 19.58
N SER A 203 -17.71 22.18 18.98
CA SER A 203 -17.05 22.53 17.72
C SER A 203 -15.51 22.41 17.83
N ALA A 204 -14.82 22.23 16.71
CA ALA A 204 -13.36 22.12 16.72
C ALA A 204 -12.68 23.33 17.41
N GLY A 205 -13.28 24.55 17.28
CA GLY A 205 -12.78 25.75 17.94
C GLY A 205 -12.92 25.67 19.47
N ASP A 206 -14.06 25.20 19.97
CA ASP A 206 -14.31 25.05 21.41
C ASP A 206 -13.44 23.94 22.01
N ALA A 207 -13.20 22.85 21.27
CA ALA A 207 -12.31 21.77 21.69
C ALA A 207 -10.85 22.27 21.83
N PHE A 208 -10.36 23.08 20.87
CA PHE A 208 -9.03 23.69 20.96
C PHE A 208 -8.90 24.68 22.11
N SER A 209 -9.95 25.51 22.40
CA SER A 209 -9.93 26.42 23.52
C SER A 209 -9.88 25.68 24.85
N GLN A 210 -10.67 24.63 25.03
CA GLN A 210 -10.65 23.77 26.22
C GLN A 210 -9.29 23.08 26.43
N LEU A 211 -8.63 22.63 25.38
CA LEU A 211 -7.30 22.05 25.45
C LEU A 211 -6.24 23.12 25.84
N SER A 212 -6.39 24.35 25.39
CA SER A 212 -5.47 25.43 25.76
C SER A 212 -5.66 25.93 27.20
N GLU A 213 -6.84 25.76 27.77
CA GLU A 213 -7.14 26.11 29.18
C GLU A 213 -6.74 24.98 30.15
N ALA A 214 -6.63 23.74 29.67
CA ALA A 214 -6.28 22.57 30.49
C ALA A 214 -4.77 22.29 30.57
N GLY A 215 -3.93 22.94 29.77
CA GLY A 215 -2.47 22.79 29.75
C GLY A 215 -1.74 23.98 30.36
#